data_86c02ff9b7dc279e5436f3195ff16e91
#
_entry.id   86c02ff9b7dc279e5436f3195ff16e91
#
_cell.length_a   1.000
_cell.length_b   1.000
_cell.length_c   1.000
_cell.angle_alpha   90.00
_cell.angle_beta   90.00
_cell.angle_gamma   90.00
#
_symmetry.space_group_name_H-M   'P 1'
#
loop_
_entity.id
_entity.type
_entity.pdbx_description
1 polymer ?
#
loop_
_entity_poly.entity_id
_entity_poly.type
_entity_poly.pdbx_seq_one_letter_code
_entity_poly.pdbx_strand_id
1 'polypeptide(L)'
;MGYDARVRYTKGVIRQCFIDALRAKPLRKVTVREICEAAEINRATFYRYYDNPFDLMDKIEREYLTELTSLIGEVEPGRMRESLQAMLGFLKENRGDCLVLFLENGDPDFALRAIGECFQLSLIHI
;
A
#
# COMPACT_ATOMS: atom_id res chain seq x y z
N MET A 1 23.34 -1.25 -8.87
CA MET A 1 22.85 -2.02 -7.70
C MET A 1 22.73 -1.16 -6.45
N GLY A 2 23.77 -0.41 -6.05
CA GLY A 2 23.73 0.41 -4.85
C GLY A 2 22.66 1.49 -4.83
N TYR A 3 22.42 2.14 -5.96
CA TYR A 3 21.42 3.20 -6.06
C TYR A 3 20.00 2.64 -5.87
N ASP A 4 19.66 1.58 -6.57
CA ASP A 4 18.31 0.99 -6.48
C ASP A 4 18.04 0.40 -5.09
N ALA A 5 19.02 -0.24 -4.49
CA ALA A 5 18.91 -0.78 -3.14
C ALA A 5 18.71 0.33 -2.12
N ARG A 6 19.44 1.44 -2.26
CA ARG A 6 19.32 2.60 -1.38
C ARG A 6 17.95 3.24 -1.49
N VAL A 7 17.43 3.40 -2.72
CA VAL A 7 16.10 3.97 -2.96
C VAL A 7 15.03 3.10 -2.32
N ARG A 8 15.09 1.79 -2.52
CA ARG A 8 14.13 0.88 -1.91
C ARG A 8 14.18 0.92 -0.39
N TYR A 9 15.38 0.98 0.17
CA TYR A 9 15.53 1.07 1.61
C TYR A 9 14.91 2.35 2.14
N THR A 10 15.23 3.49 1.52
CA THR A 10 14.71 4.80 1.94
C THR A 10 13.19 4.84 1.85
N LYS A 11 12.61 4.38 0.73
CA LYS A 11 11.16 4.32 0.57
C LYS A 11 10.52 3.39 1.61
N GLY A 12 11.16 2.27 1.92
CA GLY A 12 10.67 1.34 2.94
C GLY A 12 10.64 1.97 4.32
N VAL A 13 11.67 2.73 4.69
CA VAL A 13 11.71 3.43 5.98
C VAL A 13 10.63 4.51 6.03
N ILE A 14 10.49 5.30 4.97
CA ILE A 14 9.44 6.34 4.89
C ILE A 14 8.06 5.70 5.05
N ARG A 15 7.81 4.61 4.33
CA ARG A 15 6.54 3.89 4.38
C ARG A 15 6.23 3.39 5.79
N GLN A 16 7.20 2.79 6.45
CA GLN A 16 7.00 2.27 7.80
C GLN A 16 6.71 3.40 8.79
N CYS A 17 7.45 4.49 8.72
CA CYS A 17 7.21 5.65 9.58
C CYS A 17 5.84 6.27 9.34
N PHE A 18 5.39 6.29 8.08
CA PHE A 18 4.06 6.76 7.71
C PHE A 18 2.97 5.87 8.31
N ILE A 19 3.11 4.56 8.15
CA ILE A 19 2.14 3.60 8.72
C ILE A 19 2.08 3.74 10.23
N ASP A 20 3.23 3.89 10.89
CA ASP A 20 3.27 4.09 12.34
C ASP A 20 2.57 5.39 12.76
N ALA A 21 2.71 6.46 11.98
CA ALA A 21 2.00 7.70 12.24
C ALA A 21 0.48 7.53 12.11
N LEU A 22 0.03 6.74 11.12
CA LEU A 22 -1.39 6.45 10.91
C LEU A 22 -2.00 5.61 12.04
N ARG A 23 -1.19 4.89 12.80
CA ARG A 23 -1.70 4.17 13.97
C ARG A 23 -2.19 5.12 15.06
N ALA A 24 -1.66 6.34 15.10
CA ALA A 24 -1.96 7.31 16.13
C ALA A 24 -2.96 8.38 15.69
N LYS A 25 -3.06 8.66 14.39
CA LYS A 25 -3.89 9.77 13.91
C LYS A 25 -4.31 9.59 12.45
N PRO A 26 -5.41 10.27 12.05
CA PRO A 26 -5.88 10.15 10.68
C PRO A 26 -4.93 10.79 9.67
N LEU A 27 -5.02 10.34 8.42
CA LEU A 27 -4.16 10.78 7.32
C LEU A 27 -4.07 12.30 7.20
N ARG A 28 -5.20 13.01 7.34
CA ARG A 28 -5.24 14.48 7.19
C ARG A 28 -4.37 15.20 8.23
N LYS A 29 -4.01 14.54 9.32
CA LYS A 29 -3.19 15.13 10.39
C LYS A 29 -1.73 14.69 10.34
N VAL A 30 -1.38 13.77 9.44
CA VAL A 30 0.00 13.32 9.28
C VAL A 30 0.78 14.36 8.49
N THR A 31 1.96 14.74 8.99
CA THR A 31 2.79 15.77 8.35
C THR A 31 4.08 15.17 7.80
N VAL A 32 4.63 15.82 6.77
CA VAL A 32 5.96 15.47 6.23
C VAL A 32 7.02 15.59 7.31
N ARG A 33 6.92 16.61 8.15
CA ARG A 33 7.88 16.85 9.23
C ARG A 33 8.00 15.64 10.16
N GLU A 34 6.88 15.11 10.64
CA GLU A 34 6.93 13.98 11.58
C GLU A 34 7.43 12.71 10.93
N ILE A 35 7.08 12.48 9.64
CA ILE A 35 7.61 11.34 8.91
C ILE A 35 9.12 11.44 8.78
N CYS A 36 9.63 12.62 8.41
CA CYS A 36 11.05 12.85 8.23
C CYS A 36 11.83 12.73 9.55
N GLU A 37 11.26 13.23 10.64
CA GLU A 37 11.88 13.10 11.96
C GLU A 37 11.98 11.63 12.36
N ALA A 38 10.90 10.87 12.19
CA ALA A 38 10.89 9.44 12.52
C ALA A 38 11.83 8.64 11.62
N ALA A 39 11.90 8.97 10.34
CA ALA A 39 12.73 8.27 9.37
C ALA A 39 14.20 8.73 9.39
N GLU A 40 14.51 9.79 10.14
CA GLU A 40 15.83 10.38 10.21
C GLU A 40 16.35 10.82 8.84
N ILE A 41 15.48 11.47 8.06
CA ILE A 41 15.80 12.03 6.75
C ILE A 41 15.43 13.51 6.73
N ASN A 42 15.98 14.24 5.75
CA ASN A 42 15.57 15.62 5.54
C ASN A 42 14.38 15.69 4.59
N ARG A 43 13.73 16.86 4.53
CA ARG A 43 12.56 17.07 3.69
C ARG A 43 12.86 16.90 2.21
N ALA A 44 14.06 17.29 1.77
CA ALA A 44 14.44 17.13 0.37
C ALA A 44 14.43 15.67 -0.06
N THR A 45 14.84 14.76 0.82
CA THR A 45 14.81 13.33 0.54
C THR A 45 13.37 12.84 0.39
N PHE A 46 12.46 13.28 1.27
CA PHE A 46 11.05 12.94 1.15
C PHE A 46 10.47 13.44 -0.17
N TYR A 47 10.67 14.72 -0.48
CA TYR A 47 10.11 15.34 -1.67
C TYR A 47 10.71 14.81 -2.98
N ARG A 48 11.82 14.10 -2.91
CA ARG A 48 12.36 13.40 -4.09
C ARG A 48 11.42 12.30 -4.56
N TYR A 49 10.67 11.70 -3.64
CA TYR A 49 9.83 10.54 -3.95
C TYR A 49 8.32 10.82 -3.86
N TYR A 50 7.92 11.76 -3.00
CA TYR A 50 6.50 12.01 -2.71
C TYR A 50 6.25 13.50 -2.57
N ASP A 51 5.09 13.95 -3.05
CA ASP A 51 4.69 15.36 -2.96
C ASP A 51 4.21 15.75 -1.56
N ASN A 52 3.50 14.81 -0.90
CA ASN A 52 2.91 15.02 0.42
C ASN A 52 2.43 13.67 0.95
N PRO A 53 1.87 13.61 2.18
CA PRO A 53 1.39 12.34 2.73
C PRO A 53 0.24 11.71 1.94
N PHE A 54 -0.61 12.50 1.28
CA PHE A 54 -1.68 11.96 0.45
C PHE A 54 -1.11 11.26 -0.80
N ASP A 55 -0.07 11.83 -1.39
CA ASP A 55 0.63 11.22 -2.52
C ASP A 55 1.30 9.91 -2.09
N LEU A 56 1.90 9.90 -0.91
CA LEU A 56 2.49 8.69 -0.34
C LEU A 56 1.43 7.60 -0.16
N MET A 57 0.27 7.95 0.40
CA MET A 57 -0.84 7.00 0.55
C MET A 57 -1.27 6.44 -0.80
N ASP A 58 -1.43 7.31 -1.80
CA ASP A 58 -1.84 6.91 -3.14
C ASP A 58 -0.86 5.90 -3.76
N LYS A 59 0.43 6.11 -3.59
CA LYS A 59 1.44 5.19 -4.12
C LYS A 59 1.46 3.86 -3.38
N ILE A 60 1.24 3.86 -2.07
CA ILE A 60 1.11 2.63 -1.30
C ILE A 60 -0.11 1.85 -1.76
N GLU A 61 -1.24 2.53 -1.95
CA GLU A 61 -2.46 1.90 -2.44
C GLU A 61 -2.26 1.24 -3.79
N ARG A 62 -1.58 1.92 -4.70
CA ARG A 62 -1.29 1.38 -6.03
C ARG A 62 -0.42 0.13 -5.96
N GLU A 63 0.56 0.11 -5.05
CA GLU A 63 1.41 -1.06 -4.86
C GLU A 63 0.60 -2.25 -4.37
N TYR A 64 -0.27 -2.05 -3.37
CA TYR A 64 -1.13 -3.11 -2.86
C TYR A 64 -2.10 -3.61 -3.93
N LEU A 65 -2.69 -2.69 -4.68
CA LEU A 65 -3.63 -3.05 -5.73
C LEU A 65 -2.95 -3.85 -6.84
N THR A 66 -1.74 -3.45 -7.23
CA THR A 66 -0.95 -4.17 -8.22
C THR A 66 -0.67 -5.59 -7.76
N GLU A 67 -0.27 -5.78 -6.50
CA GLU A 67 -0.02 -7.12 -5.98
C GLU A 67 -1.29 -7.97 -5.92
N LEU A 68 -2.40 -7.40 -5.46
CA LEU A 68 -3.67 -8.12 -5.40
C LEU A 68 -4.15 -8.53 -6.79
N THR A 69 -4.08 -7.61 -7.76
CA THR A 69 -4.54 -7.92 -9.12
C THR A 69 -3.62 -8.91 -9.83
N SER A 70 -2.32 -8.89 -9.54
CA SER A 70 -1.38 -9.86 -10.11
C SER A 70 -1.69 -11.29 -9.64
N LEU A 71 -2.14 -11.45 -8.40
CA LEU A 71 -2.52 -12.77 -7.87
C LEU A 71 -3.70 -13.37 -8.65
N ILE A 72 -4.61 -12.53 -9.12
CA ILE A 72 -5.74 -12.98 -9.95
C ILE A 72 -5.26 -13.28 -11.37
N GLY A 73 -4.41 -12.40 -11.94
CA GLY A 73 -3.92 -12.55 -13.30
C GLY A 73 -3.02 -13.74 -13.54
N GLU A 74 -2.34 -14.22 -12.50
CA GLU A 74 -1.44 -15.37 -12.58
C GLU A 74 -2.18 -16.70 -12.53
N VAL A 75 -3.45 -16.70 -12.17
CA VAL A 75 -4.23 -17.93 -12.04
C VAL A 75 -4.97 -18.22 -13.33
N GLU A 76 -4.95 -19.49 -13.77
CA GLU A 76 -5.65 -19.93 -14.97
C GLU A 76 -7.16 -19.77 -14.80
N PRO A 77 -7.89 -19.52 -15.92
CA PRO A 77 -9.36 -19.46 -15.88
C PRO A 77 -9.96 -20.72 -15.26
N GLY A 78 -10.93 -20.53 -14.40
CA GLY A 78 -11.58 -21.65 -13.71
C GLY A 78 -10.97 -22.03 -12.36
N ARG A 79 -9.86 -21.40 -11.98
CA ARG A 79 -9.22 -21.66 -10.69
C ARG A 79 -9.53 -20.54 -9.68
N MET A 80 -10.80 -20.24 -9.55
CA MET A 80 -11.29 -19.19 -8.64
C MET A 80 -10.90 -19.45 -7.19
N ARG A 81 -10.93 -20.72 -6.77
CA ARG A 81 -10.60 -21.10 -5.40
C ARG A 81 -9.14 -20.73 -5.07
N GLU A 82 -8.23 -21.05 -5.98
CA GLU A 82 -6.80 -20.77 -5.81
C GLU A 82 -6.54 -19.27 -5.79
N SER A 83 -7.24 -18.50 -6.63
CA SER A 83 -7.16 -17.03 -6.63
C SER A 83 -7.61 -16.46 -5.30
N LEU A 84 -8.73 -16.91 -4.77
CA LEU A 84 -9.25 -16.46 -3.49
C LEU A 84 -8.31 -16.83 -2.35
N GLN A 85 -7.75 -18.03 -2.37
CA GLN A 85 -6.79 -18.45 -1.35
C GLN A 85 -5.53 -17.58 -1.37
N ALA A 86 -5.03 -17.25 -2.57
CA ALA A 86 -3.86 -16.39 -2.70
C ALA A 86 -4.15 -14.98 -2.18
N MET A 87 -5.31 -14.42 -2.49
CA MET A 87 -5.73 -13.10 -2.01
C MET A 87 -5.88 -13.07 -0.50
N LEU A 88 -6.53 -14.09 0.07
CA LEU A 88 -6.69 -14.19 1.53
C LEU A 88 -5.35 -14.35 2.22
N GLY A 89 -4.44 -15.11 1.65
CA GLY A 89 -3.07 -15.25 2.16
C GLY A 89 -2.33 -13.91 2.19
N PHE A 90 -2.43 -13.15 1.10
CA PHE A 90 -1.82 -11.82 1.03
C PHE A 90 -2.39 -10.88 2.09
N LEU A 91 -3.72 -10.84 2.23
CA LEU A 91 -4.37 -9.99 3.23
C LEU A 91 -3.99 -10.40 4.65
N LYS A 92 -3.89 -11.71 4.90
CA LYS A 92 -3.49 -12.22 6.20
C LYS A 92 -2.05 -11.83 6.55
N GLU A 93 -1.14 -11.95 5.60
CA GLU A 93 0.26 -11.57 5.80
C GLU A 93 0.43 -10.07 6.04
N ASN A 94 -0.42 -9.26 5.44
CA ASN A 94 -0.35 -7.79 5.54
C ASN A 94 -1.44 -7.22 6.44
N ARG A 95 -2.06 -8.04 7.26
CA ARG A 95 -3.24 -7.65 8.05
C ARG A 95 -3.06 -6.38 8.87
N GLY A 96 -1.95 -6.27 9.58
CA GLY A 96 -1.71 -5.12 10.44
C GLY A 96 -1.65 -3.81 9.66
N ASP A 97 -0.87 -3.81 8.58
CA ASP A 97 -0.71 -2.62 7.76
C ASP A 97 -2.00 -2.28 7.00
N CYS A 98 -2.69 -3.30 6.46
CA CYS A 98 -3.94 -3.10 5.75
C CYS A 98 -5.03 -2.49 6.63
N LEU A 99 -5.12 -2.93 7.89
CA LEU A 99 -6.09 -2.36 8.83
C LEU A 99 -5.85 -0.87 9.03
N VAL A 100 -4.60 -0.49 9.25
CA VAL A 100 -4.24 0.91 9.48
C VAL A 100 -4.43 1.75 8.22
N LEU A 101 -3.96 1.26 7.08
CA LEU A 101 -3.98 2.02 5.83
C LEU A 101 -5.39 2.22 5.28
N PHE A 102 -6.25 1.22 5.40
CA PHE A 102 -7.50 1.21 4.65
C PHE A 102 -8.76 1.25 5.51
N LEU A 103 -8.69 0.89 6.78
CA LEU A 103 -9.89 0.78 7.61
C LEU A 103 -9.93 1.74 8.79
N GLU A 104 -8.79 2.04 9.40
CA GLU A 104 -8.76 2.89 10.60
C GLU A 104 -8.55 4.36 10.28
N ASN A 105 -7.31 4.77 10.03
CA ASN A 105 -6.95 6.17 9.84
C ASN A 105 -6.51 6.53 8.43
N GLY A 106 -6.55 5.57 7.51
CA GLY A 106 -6.13 5.77 6.13
C GLY A 106 -7.27 6.13 5.19
N ASP A 107 -7.37 5.42 4.07
CA ASP A 107 -8.34 5.69 3.02
C ASP A 107 -9.38 4.57 2.95
N PRO A 108 -10.58 4.76 3.56
CA PRO A 108 -11.61 3.72 3.54
C PRO A 108 -12.19 3.44 2.15
N ASP A 109 -12.14 4.41 1.24
CA ASP A 109 -12.66 4.23 -0.11
C ASP A 109 -11.78 3.29 -0.94
N PHE A 110 -10.52 3.14 -0.57
CA PHE A 110 -9.60 2.25 -1.29
C PHE A 110 -10.08 0.81 -1.28
N ALA A 111 -10.60 0.34 -0.14
CA ALA A 111 -11.07 -1.04 -0.03
C ALA A 111 -12.19 -1.33 -1.04
N LEU A 112 -13.11 -0.40 -1.23
CA LEU A 112 -14.19 -0.54 -2.21
C LEU A 112 -13.66 -0.54 -3.64
N ARG A 113 -12.71 0.34 -3.95
CA ARG A 113 -12.10 0.38 -5.28
C ARG A 113 -11.34 -0.91 -5.58
N ALA A 114 -10.60 -1.42 -4.62
CA ALA A 114 -9.82 -2.66 -4.77
C ALA A 114 -10.74 -3.85 -5.03
N ILE A 115 -11.82 -3.96 -4.27
CA ILE A 115 -12.82 -5.02 -4.46
C ILE A 115 -13.42 -4.92 -5.86
N GLY A 116 -13.78 -3.71 -6.29
CA GLY A 116 -14.35 -3.48 -7.62
C GLY A 116 -13.40 -3.89 -8.74
N GLU A 117 -12.13 -3.53 -8.66
CA GLU A 117 -11.15 -3.91 -9.69
C GLU A 117 -10.88 -5.40 -9.70
N CYS A 118 -10.77 -6.03 -8.54
CA CYS A 118 -10.62 -7.48 -8.46
C CYS A 118 -11.82 -8.20 -9.04
N PHE A 119 -13.02 -7.69 -8.79
CA PHE A 119 -14.25 -8.26 -9.35
C PHE A 119 -14.27 -8.16 -10.87
N GLN A 120 -13.90 -7.01 -11.43
CA GLN A 120 -13.83 -6.85 -12.88
C GLN A 120 -12.84 -7.81 -13.52
N LEU A 121 -11.67 -8.01 -12.91
CA LEU A 121 -10.70 -8.98 -13.41
C LEU A 121 -11.24 -10.40 -13.36
N SER A 122 -11.97 -10.76 -12.31
CA SER A 122 -12.60 -12.07 -12.19
C SER A 122 -13.61 -12.30 -13.31
N LEU A 123 -14.39 -11.28 -13.67
CA LEU A 123 -15.35 -11.38 -14.77
C LEU A 123 -14.66 -11.60 -16.12
N ILE A 124 -13.51 -10.99 -16.35
CA ILE A 124 -12.74 -11.16 -17.58
C ILE A 124 -12.27 -12.61 -17.73
N HIS A 125 -11.97 -13.27 -16.62
CA HIS A 125 -11.46 -14.65 -16.61
C HIS A 125 -12.56 -15.70 -16.57
N ILE A 126 -13.80 -15.31 -16.44
CA ILE A 126 -14.94 -16.22 -16.56
C ILE A 126 -15.35 -16.36 -18.02
#